data_d0ba8e207482d718cfcdab0514a2f8a2
#
_entry.id   d0ba8e207482d718cfcdab0514a2f8a2
#
_cell.length_a   1.000
_cell.length_b   1.000
_cell.length_c   1.000
_cell.angle_alpha   90.00
_cell.angle_beta   90.00
_cell.angle_gamma   90.00
#
_symmetry.space_group_name_H-M   'P 1'
#
loop_
_entity.id
_entity.type
_entity.pdbx_description
1 polymer ?
#
loop_
_entity_poly.entity_id
_entity_poly.type
_entity_poly.pdbx_seq_one_letter_code
_entity_poly.pdbx_strand_id
1 'polypeptide(L)'
;MKRISTFGATLLLVAGLFGCGKQTVVGPEQLVILIDVSDSIEPAAEEQAFSAIDRVIAQRQRGDRIAVIPITGDAQAESSGRVIRFEVPTVRQAYDNDLRNFRNNLKRSLEEFKAAAMASPGSRTDILGAVALAQQEFKFRAGSSKKSLVILSDFIQDDSELNFLKDMRLASKAVAKEFAMQSAKATAIDLRGVPVYLGLLRSKGYKGMRRNRREAIQQFWIEYFSSCGSTN
;
A
#
# COMPACT_ATOMS: atom_id res chain seq x y z
N MET A 1 -38.93 -14.58 -10.26
CA MET A 1 -37.53 -14.96 -10.52
C MET A 1 -36.74 -13.72 -10.93
N LYS A 2 -36.02 -13.07 -10.00
CA LYS A 2 -35.17 -11.91 -10.27
C LYS A 2 -33.69 -12.36 -10.24
N ARG A 3 -33.03 -12.19 -11.37
CA ARG A 3 -31.62 -12.52 -11.57
C ARG A 3 -30.76 -11.61 -10.70
N ILE A 4 -29.95 -12.20 -9.82
CA ILE A 4 -28.94 -11.53 -9.04
C ILE A 4 -27.72 -11.36 -9.94
N SER A 5 -27.43 -10.10 -10.28
CA SER A 5 -26.24 -9.70 -11.03
C SER A 5 -25.01 -9.86 -10.13
N THR A 6 -24.10 -10.71 -10.53
CA THR A 6 -22.80 -10.94 -9.91
C THR A 6 -21.94 -9.69 -10.12
N PHE A 7 -21.66 -8.95 -9.05
CA PHE A 7 -20.65 -7.89 -9.04
C PHE A 7 -19.27 -8.53 -9.21
N GLY A 8 -18.78 -8.52 -10.43
CA GLY A 8 -17.39 -8.77 -10.72
C GLY A 8 -16.56 -7.63 -10.12
N ALA A 9 -15.55 -7.98 -9.33
CA ALA A 9 -14.56 -7.04 -8.81
C ALA A 9 -13.78 -6.46 -10.01
N THR A 10 -14.27 -5.37 -10.55
CA THR A 10 -13.58 -4.59 -11.57
C THR A 10 -12.54 -3.75 -10.86
N LEU A 11 -11.27 -4.14 -11.02
CA LEU A 11 -10.12 -3.31 -10.72
C LEU A 11 -10.24 -2.06 -11.59
N LEU A 12 -10.74 -0.97 -11.06
CA LEU A 12 -10.79 0.32 -11.75
C LEU A 12 -9.36 0.84 -11.91
N LEU A 13 -8.72 0.37 -12.97
CA LEU A 13 -7.54 1.01 -13.53
C LEU A 13 -7.96 2.41 -13.99
N VAL A 14 -7.46 3.43 -13.33
CA VAL A 14 -7.53 4.81 -13.80
C VAL A 14 -6.70 4.92 -15.10
N ALA A 15 -7.30 4.48 -16.20
CA ALA A 15 -6.87 4.81 -17.55
C ALA A 15 -7.65 6.05 -17.99
N GLY A 16 -7.27 7.18 -17.50
CA GLY A 16 -7.92 8.43 -17.87
C GLY A 16 -7.04 9.62 -17.57
N LEU A 17 -6.16 9.97 -18.49
CA LEU A 17 -5.71 11.34 -18.77
C LEU A 17 -4.77 11.34 -19.99
N PHE A 18 -5.28 10.95 -21.15
CA PHE A 18 -4.70 11.42 -22.40
C PHE A 18 -5.54 12.57 -22.95
N GLY A 19 -5.51 13.72 -22.26
CA GLY A 19 -5.83 14.99 -22.85
C GLY A 19 -4.58 15.56 -23.49
N CYS A 20 -4.59 15.86 -24.79
CA CYS A 20 -3.61 16.71 -25.46
C CYS A 20 -3.68 18.14 -24.88
N GLY A 21 -3.16 18.33 -23.70
CA GLY A 21 -2.91 19.62 -23.03
C GLY A 21 -1.41 19.73 -22.81
N LYS A 22 -0.85 20.92 -22.98
CA LYS A 22 0.54 21.31 -22.73
C LYS A 22 1.17 20.40 -21.69
N GLN A 23 2.18 19.62 -22.06
CA GLN A 23 2.99 18.85 -21.10
C GLN A 23 3.59 19.85 -20.11
N THR A 24 2.88 20.10 -19.01
CA THR A 24 3.56 20.67 -17.84
C THR A 24 4.65 19.69 -17.48
N VAL A 25 5.89 20.12 -17.54
CA VAL A 25 7.03 19.35 -17.04
C VAL A 25 6.76 19.10 -15.57
N VAL A 26 6.12 17.97 -15.30
CA VAL A 26 5.84 17.52 -13.95
C VAL A 26 7.18 17.01 -13.42
N GLY A 27 7.68 17.62 -12.36
CA GLY A 27 8.92 17.18 -11.72
C GLY A 27 8.83 15.69 -11.32
N PRO A 28 9.98 15.05 -11.03
CA PRO A 28 10.00 13.63 -10.71
C PRO A 28 9.07 13.27 -9.56
N GLU A 29 8.41 12.11 -9.68
CA GLU A 29 7.50 11.59 -8.69
C GLU A 29 8.23 10.70 -7.69
N GLN A 30 7.84 10.79 -6.41
CA GLN A 30 8.24 9.86 -5.37
C GLN A 30 7.05 8.94 -5.05
N LEU A 31 7.14 7.69 -5.45
CA LEU A 31 6.14 6.66 -5.21
C LEU A 31 6.59 5.74 -4.09
N VAL A 32 5.77 5.58 -3.07
CA VAL A 32 5.94 4.54 -2.06
C VAL A 32 4.85 3.50 -2.22
N ILE A 33 5.23 2.22 -2.24
CA ILE A 33 4.33 1.09 -2.34
C ILE A 33 4.48 0.25 -1.06
N LEU A 34 3.41 0.10 -0.31
CA LEU A 34 3.31 -0.85 0.79
C LEU A 34 2.67 -2.12 0.26
N ILE A 35 3.27 -3.27 0.52
CA ILE A 35 2.75 -4.57 0.08
C ILE A 35 2.66 -5.54 1.24
N ASP A 36 1.47 -6.07 1.44
CA ASP A 36 1.22 -7.11 2.44
C ASP A 36 1.74 -8.44 1.95
N VAL A 37 2.69 -9.01 2.71
CA VAL A 37 3.33 -10.29 2.44
C VAL A 37 2.94 -11.35 3.47
N SER A 38 1.88 -11.10 4.26
CA SER A 38 1.39 -12.05 5.26
C SER A 38 0.85 -13.33 4.63
N ASP A 39 0.91 -14.42 5.36
CA ASP A 39 0.41 -15.75 4.95
C ASP A 39 -1.12 -15.81 4.78
N SER A 40 -1.83 -14.78 5.28
CA SER A 40 -3.27 -14.66 5.11
C SER A 40 -3.68 -14.31 3.68
N ILE A 41 -2.80 -13.65 2.90
CA ILE A 41 -3.07 -13.23 1.52
C ILE A 41 -3.11 -14.45 0.59
N GLU A 42 -4.11 -14.50 -0.28
CA GLU A 42 -4.23 -15.59 -1.25
C GLU A 42 -3.14 -15.48 -2.32
N PRO A 43 -2.50 -16.61 -2.72
CA PRO A 43 -1.42 -16.58 -3.71
C PRO A 43 -1.79 -15.89 -5.03
N ALA A 44 -3.03 -16.07 -5.50
CA ALA A 44 -3.50 -15.40 -6.72
C ALA A 44 -3.64 -13.87 -6.54
N ALA A 45 -3.99 -13.40 -5.35
CA ALA A 45 -4.07 -11.97 -5.04
C ALA A 45 -2.68 -11.35 -4.95
N GLU A 46 -1.73 -12.08 -4.38
CA GLU A 46 -0.33 -11.71 -4.34
C GLU A 46 0.27 -11.58 -5.75
N GLU A 47 0.06 -12.56 -6.62
CA GLU A 47 0.52 -12.49 -8.02
C GLU A 47 -0.07 -11.28 -8.77
N GLN A 48 -1.35 -10.98 -8.51
CA GLN A 48 -1.99 -9.77 -9.05
C GLN A 48 -1.33 -8.49 -8.53
N ALA A 49 -0.97 -8.44 -7.24
CA ALA A 49 -0.27 -7.32 -6.65
C ALA A 49 1.11 -7.10 -7.30
N PHE A 50 1.90 -8.16 -7.49
CA PHE A 50 3.19 -8.09 -8.20
C PHE A 50 3.02 -7.59 -9.64
N SER A 51 2.05 -8.14 -10.36
CA SER A 51 1.76 -7.69 -11.73
C SER A 51 1.33 -6.22 -11.79
N ALA A 52 0.64 -5.72 -10.76
CA ALA A 52 0.28 -4.31 -10.66
C ALA A 52 1.50 -3.44 -10.38
N ILE A 53 2.40 -3.85 -9.47
CA ILE A 53 3.66 -3.18 -9.19
C ILE A 53 4.52 -3.10 -10.45
N ASP A 54 4.69 -4.19 -11.19
CA ASP A 54 5.45 -4.21 -12.44
C ASP A 54 4.92 -3.22 -13.47
N ARG A 55 3.59 -3.13 -13.62
CA ARG A 55 2.96 -2.16 -14.53
C ARG A 55 3.20 -0.72 -14.08
N VAL A 56 3.09 -0.45 -12.79
CA VAL A 56 3.34 0.87 -12.23
C VAL A 56 4.80 1.28 -12.46
N ILE A 57 5.75 0.38 -12.23
CA ILE A 57 7.18 0.62 -12.45
C ILE A 57 7.46 0.89 -13.93
N ALA A 58 6.82 0.14 -14.85
CA ALA A 58 7.00 0.31 -16.29
C ALA A 58 6.55 1.68 -16.82
N GLN A 59 5.68 2.39 -16.08
CA GLN A 59 5.18 3.71 -16.44
C GLN A 59 6.01 4.87 -15.86
N ARG A 60 7.04 4.58 -15.06
CA ARG A 60 7.83 5.62 -14.40
C ARG A 60 8.72 6.36 -15.37
N GLN A 61 8.88 7.66 -15.11
CA GLN A 61 9.70 8.57 -15.92
C GLN A 61 11.09 8.72 -15.30
N ARG A 62 12.00 9.30 -16.08
CA ARG A 62 13.37 9.58 -15.62
C ARG A 62 13.37 10.48 -14.39
N GLY A 63 14.15 10.10 -13.41
CA GLY A 63 14.24 10.78 -12.13
C GLY A 63 13.17 10.39 -11.12
N ASP A 64 12.15 9.61 -11.51
CA ASP A 64 11.16 9.09 -10.57
C ASP A 64 11.83 8.15 -9.57
N ARG A 65 11.30 8.17 -8.35
CA ARG A 65 11.79 7.35 -7.24
C ARG A 65 10.70 6.44 -6.77
N ILE A 66 11.07 5.20 -6.53
CA ILE A 66 10.18 4.16 -6.05
C ILE A 66 10.78 3.60 -4.76
N ALA A 67 9.96 3.45 -3.73
CA ALA A 67 10.28 2.67 -2.55
C ALA A 67 9.19 1.61 -2.36
N VAL A 68 9.59 0.35 -2.21
CA VAL A 68 8.68 -0.75 -1.88
C VAL A 68 8.99 -1.19 -0.46
N ILE A 69 7.98 -1.20 0.38
CA ILE A 69 8.06 -1.56 1.80
C ILE A 69 7.12 -2.74 2.04
N PRO A 70 7.62 -3.89 2.47
CA PRO A 70 6.77 -4.99 2.88
C PRO A 70 6.06 -4.65 4.19
N ILE A 71 4.78 -4.98 4.29
CA ILE A 71 4.02 -4.92 5.53
C ILE A 71 4.25 -6.23 6.28
N THR A 72 4.83 -6.15 7.47
CA THR A 72 5.16 -7.27 8.36
C THR A 72 4.50 -7.09 9.71
N GLY A 73 4.76 -7.98 10.66
CA GLY A 73 4.14 -7.95 11.99
C GLY A 73 4.62 -6.83 12.90
N ASP A 74 5.84 -6.35 12.69
CA ASP A 74 6.40 -5.12 13.24
C ASP A 74 7.14 -4.42 12.10
N ALA A 75 6.40 -3.57 11.38
CA ALA A 75 6.93 -2.94 10.18
C ALA A 75 8.14 -2.06 10.48
N GLN A 76 8.19 -1.40 11.62
CA GLN A 76 9.32 -0.55 12.00
C GLN A 76 10.59 -1.35 12.29
N ALA A 77 10.48 -2.41 13.08
CA ALA A 77 11.64 -3.24 13.42
C ALA A 77 12.12 -4.11 12.25
N GLU A 78 11.19 -4.69 11.49
CA GLU A 78 11.51 -5.70 10.48
C GLU A 78 11.72 -5.12 9.09
N SER A 79 10.97 -4.07 8.72
CA SER A 79 10.96 -3.55 7.35
C SER A 79 11.84 -2.33 7.13
N SER A 80 12.22 -1.59 8.19
CA SER A 80 13.02 -0.35 8.05
C SER A 80 14.37 -0.57 7.35
N GLY A 81 15.05 -1.67 7.62
CA GLY A 81 16.30 -2.08 6.97
C GLY A 81 16.13 -2.77 5.60
N ARG A 82 14.90 -3.02 5.18
CA ARG A 82 14.58 -3.86 4.02
C ARG A 82 13.78 -3.12 2.94
N VAL A 83 13.73 -1.80 3.03
CA VAL A 83 13.06 -0.98 2.00
C VAL A 83 13.81 -1.10 0.68
N ILE A 84 13.10 -1.53 -0.36
CA ILE A 84 13.65 -1.70 -1.70
C ILE A 84 13.47 -0.39 -2.45
N ARG A 85 14.58 0.28 -2.77
CA ARG A 85 14.57 1.59 -3.41
C ARG A 85 15.09 1.51 -4.83
N PHE A 86 14.46 2.26 -5.72
CA PHE A 86 14.88 2.44 -7.09
C PHE A 86 14.68 3.89 -7.52
N GLU A 87 15.70 4.44 -8.17
CA GLU A 87 15.60 5.73 -8.85
C GLU A 87 15.76 5.46 -10.36
N VAL A 88 14.78 5.92 -11.13
CA VAL A 88 14.79 5.75 -12.58
C VAL A 88 15.94 6.56 -13.17
N PRO A 89 16.94 5.94 -13.84
CA PRO A 89 18.11 6.65 -14.33
C PRO A 89 17.74 7.79 -15.27
N THR A 90 18.44 8.91 -15.12
CA THR A 90 18.30 10.06 -16.01
C THR A 90 19.03 9.84 -17.34
N VAL A 91 20.01 8.94 -17.37
CA VAL A 91 20.80 8.56 -18.56
C VAL A 91 20.15 7.40 -19.30
N ARG A 92 19.83 7.62 -20.57
CA ARG A 92 19.07 6.66 -21.39
C ARG A 92 19.74 5.28 -21.56
N GLN A 93 21.07 5.22 -21.63
CA GLN A 93 21.82 3.99 -21.91
C GLN A 93 21.82 2.98 -20.76
N ALA A 94 21.63 3.43 -19.50
CA ALA A 94 21.59 2.55 -18.34
C ALA A 94 20.18 2.04 -18.02
N TYR A 95 19.14 2.68 -18.55
CA TYR A 95 17.75 2.50 -18.14
C TYR A 95 17.26 1.05 -18.18
N ASP A 96 17.45 0.36 -19.30
CA ASP A 96 16.86 -0.99 -19.49
C ASP A 96 17.53 -2.04 -18.59
N ASN A 97 18.85 -1.95 -18.41
CA ASN A 97 19.58 -2.86 -17.53
C ASN A 97 19.27 -2.60 -16.06
N ASP A 98 19.25 -1.34 -15.66
CA ASP A 98 18.98 -0.95 -14.27
C ASP A 98 17.53 -1.31 -13.89
N LEU A 99 16.58 -1.09 -14.80
CA LEU A 99 15.19 -1.47 -14.58
C LEU A 99 15.03 -3.00 -14.47
N ARG A 100 15.73 -3.77 -15.31
CA ARG A 100 15.73 -5.24 -15.23
C ARG A 100 16.32 -5.73 -13.93
N ASN A 101 17.46 -5.18 -13.53
CA ASN A 101 18.13 -5.52 -12.29
C ASN A 101 17.25 -5.18 -11.08
N PHE A 102 16.61 -4.01 -11.09
CA PHE A 102 15.67 -3.63 -10.06
C PHE A 102 14.49 -4.62 -9.94
N ARG A 103 13.85 -4.98 -11.07
CA ARG A 103 12.74 -5.94 -11.08
C ARG A 103 13.15 -7.30 -10.51
N ASN A 104 14.32 -7.80 -10.91
CA ASN A 104 14.83 -9.08 -10.41
C ASN A 104 15.12 -9.01 -8.90
N ASN A 105 15.72 -7.91 -8.44
CA ASN A 105 15.99 -7.71 -7.02
C ASN A 105 14.69 -7.56 -6.21
N LEU A 106 13.72 -6.81 -6.72
CA LEU A 106 12.41 -6.66 -6.09
C LEU A 106 11.73 -8.01 -5.92
N LYS A 107 11.62 -8.79 -7.01
CA LYS A 107 11.00 -10.11 -6.97
C LYS A 107 11.66 -11.02 -5.94
N ARG A 108 12.98 -11.14 -5.99
CA ARG A 108 13.75 -11.97 -5.03
C ARG A 108 13.53 -11.50 -3.59
N SER A 109 13.62 -10.21 -3.32
CA SER A 109 13.44 -9.67 -1.97
C SER A 109 12.05 -9.94 -1.44
N LEU A 110 11.02 -9.81 -2.27
CA LEU A 110 9.64 -10.09 -1.86
C LEU A 110 9.41 -11.59 -1.62
N GLU A 111 10.03 -12.47 -2.40
CA GLU A 111 10.02 -13.92 -2.15
C GLU A 111 10.72 -14.29 -0.84
N GLU A 112 11.86 -13.65 -0.53
CA GLU A 112 12.57 -13.82 0.75
C GLU A 112 11.72 -13.37 1.95
N PHE A 113 11.01 -12.23 1.84
CA PHE A 113 10.09 -11.75 2.87
C PHE A 113 8.93 -12.71 3.09
N LYS A 114 8.35 -13.21 2.02
CA LYS A 114 7.27 -14.20 2.09
C LYS A 114 7.73 -15.47 2.78
N ALA A 115 8.88 -16.00 2.40
CA ALA A 115 9.45 -17.19 3.03
C ALA A 115 9.67 -16.96 4.53
N ALA A 116 10.18 -15.80 4.93
CA ALA A 116 10.37 -15.44 6.34
C ALA A 116 9.04 -15.32 7.10
N ALA A 117 8.01 -14.71 6.50
CA ALA A 117 6.68 -14.61 7.08
C ALA A 117 6.02 -15.99 7.27
N MET A 118 6.15 -16.89 6.29
CA MET A 118 5.63 -18.25 6.37
C MET A 118 6.38 -19.12 7.40
N ALA A 119 7.67 -18.85 7.66
CA ALA A 119 8.46 -19.57 8.65
C ALA A 119 8.16 -19.13 10.10
N SER A 120 7.53 -17.98 10.29
CA SER A 120 7.17 -17.43 11.61
C SER A 120 5.70 -17.68 11.90
N PRO A 121 5.36 -18.66 12.76
CA PRO A 121 3.97 -18.93 13.14
C PRO A 121 3.37 -17.68 13.81
N GLY A 122 2.24 -17.18 13.30
CA GLY A 122 1.57 -16.00 13.83
C GLY A 122 2.02 -14.70 13.17
N SER A 123 2.36 -14.77 11.90
CA SER A 123 2.58 -13.58 11.05
C SER A 123 1.48 -12.54 11.27
N ARG A 124 1.89 -11.39 11.84
CA ARG A 124 1.02 -10.23 12.07
C ARG A 124 1.14 -9.27 10.90
N THR A 125 0.26 -8.26 10.87
CA THR A 125 0.19 -7.27 9.79
C THR A 125 0.13 -5.88 10.38
N ASP A 126 1.27 -5.17 10.41
CA ASP A 126 1.37 -3.80 10.92
C ASP A 126 1.33 -2.78 9.78
N ILE A 127 0.12 -2.46 9.32
CA ILE A 127 -0.09 -1.47 8.26
C ILE A 127 0.23 -0.06 8.77
N LEU A 128 -0.16 0.26 10.02
CA LEU A 128 0.08 1.59 10.59
C LEU A 128 1.58 1.90 10.70
N GLY A 129 2.39 0.94 11.15
CA GLY A 129 3.84 1.06 11.19
C GLY A 129 4.44 1.19 9.79
N ALA A 130 3.93 0.45 8.80
CA ALA A 130 4.37 0.58 7.42
C ALA A 130 4.03 1.96 6.83
N VAL A 131 2.88 2.55 7.17
CA VAL A 131 2.53 3.93 6.78
C VAL A 131 3.48 4.95 7.42
N ALA A 132 3.91 4.73 8.68
CA ALA A 132 4.93 5.56 9.32
C ALA A 132 6.27 5.49 8.59
N LEU A 133 6.70 4.31 8.13
CA LEU A 133 7.88 4.15 7.28
C LEU A 133 7.72 4.87 5.94
N ALA A 134 6.55 4.80 5.31
CA ALA A 134 6.27 5.53 4.07
C ALA A 134 6.42 7.04 4.27
N GLN A 135 5.94 7.58 5.39
CA GLN A 135 6.15 8.99 5.72
C GLN A 135 7.64 9.33 5.87
N GLN A 136 8.44 8.45 6.48
CA GLN A 136 9.89 8.65 6.59
C GLN A 136 10.54 8.68 5.20
N GLU A 137 10.16 7.79 4.30
CA GLU A 137 10.66 7.79 2.91
C GLU A 137 10.33 9.13 2.20
N PHE A 138 9.14 9.68 2.41
CA PHE A 138 8.77 10.98 1.85
C PHE A 138 9.55 12.16 2.43
N LYS A 139 10.03 12.06 3.67
CA LYS A 139 10.86 13.08 4.33
C LYS A 139 12.32 12.98 3.93
N PHE A 140 12.82 11.78 3.69
CA PHE A 140 14.23 11.51 3.42
C PHE A 140 14.78 12.28 2.21
N ARG A 141 13.92 12.65 1.27
CA ARG A 141 14.26 13.49 0.13
C ARG A 141 13.23 14.60 -0.06
N ALA A 142 13.28 15.60 0.81
CA ALA A 142 12.48 16.81 0.66
C ALA A 142 12.87 17.54 -0.63
N GLY A 143 11.98 17.57 -1.59
CA GLY A 143 12.11 18.26 -2.87
C GLY A 143 10.75 18.44 -3.52
N SER A 144 10.68 19.18 -4.59
CA SER A 144 9.45 19.54 -5.32
C SER A 144 8.80 18.38 -6.12
N SER A 145 9.15 17.13 -5.84
CA SER A 145 8.56 15.96 -6.50
C SER A 145 7.14 15.71 -6.00
N LYS A 146 6.26 15.33 -6.91
CA LYS A 146 4.97 14.76 -6.54
C LYS A 146 5.19 13.52 -5.70
N LYS A 147 4.34 13.32 -4.70
CA LYS A 147 4.39 12.15 -3.83
C LYS A 147 3.11 11.36 -4.00
N SER A 148 3.19 10.03 -3.98
CA SER A 148 2.03 9.15 -3.93
C SER A 148 2.32 7.91 -3.12
N LEU A 149 1.29 7.41 -2.42
CA LEU A 149 1.32 6.21 -1.61
C LEU A 149 0.34 5.18 -2.18
N VAL A 150 0.83 3.97 -2.44
CA VAL A 150 0.01 2.82 -2.82
C VAL A 150 0.09 1.78 -1.71
N ILE A 151 -1.05 1.27 -1.26
CA ILE A 151 -1.12 0.24 -0.24
C ILE A 151 -1.86 -0.96 -0.81
N LEU A 152 -1.19 -2.10 -0.85
CA LEU A 152 -1.72 -3.38 -1.33
C LEU A 152 -1.82 -4.33 -0.14
N SER A 153 -3.03 -4.51 0.42
CA SER A 153 -3.29 -5.33 1.60
C SER A 153 -4.77 -5.74 1.65
N ASP A 154 -5.12 -6.66 2.52
CA ASP A 154 -6.50 -6.93 2.91
C ASP A 154 -7.05 -5.92 3.93
N PHE A 155 -6.19 -4.99 4.37
CA PHE A 155 -6.48 -3.94 5.33
C PHE A 155 -6.87 -4.43 6.73
N ILE A 156 -6.51 -5.66 7.08
CA ILE A 156 -6.71 -6.20 8.43
C ILE A 156 -5.44 -5.94 9.26
N GLN A 157 -5.46 -4.85 10.04
CA GLN A 157 -4.40 -4.58 11.01
C GLN A 157 -4.39 -5.66 12.09
N ASP A 158 -3.24 -6.27 12.32
CA ASP A 158 -3.00 -7.23 13.39
C ASP A 158 -1.56 -7.08 13.90
N ASP A 159 -1.38 -6.22 14.89
CA ASP A 159 -0.10 -6.02 15.56
C ASP A 159 -0.18 -6.39 17.06
N SER A 160 0.77 -5.93 17.85
CA SER A 160 0.78 -6.18 19.29
C SER A 160 -0.32 -5.45 20.06
N GLU A 161 -0.83 -4.36 19.52
CA GLU A 161 -1.78 -3.46 20.20
C GLU A 161 -3.18 -3.53 19.58
N LEU A 162 -3.28 -3.75 18.28
CA LEU A 162 -4.52 -3.68 17.52
C LEU A 162 -4.77 -4.98 16.74
N ASN A 163 -5.97 -5.52 16.87
CA ASN A 163 -6.42 -6.65 16.05
C ASN A 163 -7.81 -6.35 15.47
N PHE A 164 -7.86 -6.00 14.20
CA PHE A 164 -9.09 -5.58 13.51
C PHE A 164 -10.16 -6.68 13.38
N LEU A 165 -9.78 -7.94 13.54
CA LEU A 165 -10.76 -9.04 13.58
C LEU A 165 -11.53 -9.09 14.90
N LYS A 166 -10.92 -8.63 16.00
CA LYS A 166 -11.47 -8.74 17.37
C LYS A 166 -11.90 -7.41 17.94
N ASP A 167 -11.38 -6.29 17.46
CA ASP A 167 -11.60 -4.97 18.03
C ASP A 167 -13.07 -4.52 17.94
N MET A 168 -13.70 -4.29 19.06
CA MET A 168 -15.12 -3.89 19.14
C MET A 168 -15.37 -2.49 18.57
N ARG A 169 -14.35 -1.63 18.48
CA ARG A 169 -14.45 -0.31 17.84
C ARG A 169 -14.73 -0.39 16.35
N LEU A 170 -14.54 -1.58 15.75
CA LEU A 170 -14.88 -1.87 14.34
C LEU A 170 -16.21 -2.63 14.21
N ALA A 171 -17.09 -2.56 15.20
CA ALA A 171 -18.42 -3.15 15.11
C ALA A 171 -19.39 -2.33 14.24
N SER A 172 -19.17 -1.02 14.10
CA SER A 172 -19.98 -0.13 13.27
C SER A 172 -19.15 0.96 12.60
N LYS A 173 -19.65 1.50 11.50
CA LYS A 173 -18.98 2.59 10.76
C LYS A 173 -18.78 3.86 11.59
N ALA A 174 -19.78 4.23 12.42
CA ALA A 174 -19.71 5.44 13.23
C ALA A 174 -18.57 5.37 14.24
N VAL A 175 -18.47 4.26 14.98
CA VAL A 175 -17.39 4.04 15.95
C VAL A 175 -16.03 3.89 15.26
N ALA A 176 -15.99 3.20 14.12
CA ALA A 176 -14.77 3.04 13.32
C ALA A 176 -14.21 4.40 12.84
N LYS A 177 -15.09 5.33 12.45
CA LYS A 177 -14.71 6.68 12.07
C LYS A 177 -14.05 7.45 13.23
N GLU A 178 -14.65 7.43 14.39
CA GLU A 178 -14.10 8.09 15.59
C GLU A 178 -12.76 7.46 16.00
N PHE A 179 -12.69 6.13 15.96
CA PHE A 179 -11.47 5.39 16.25
C PHE A 179 -10.35 5.74 15.26
N ALA A 180 -10.65 5.89 13.97
CA ALA A 180 -9.69 6.29 12.95
C ALA A 180 -9.11 7.69 13.21
N MET A 181 -9.95 8.66 13.57
CA MET A 181 -9.49 10.02 13.92
C MET A 181 -8.57 10.01 15.15
N GLN A 182 -8.92 9.22 16.17
CA GLN A 182 -8.07 9.06 17.35
C GLN A 182 -6.73 8.40 17.01
N SER A 183 -6.74 7.36 16.17
CA SER A 183 -5.54 6.68 15.70
C SER A 183 -4.64 7.60 14.88
N ALA A 184 -5.21 8.39 13.97
CA ALA A 184 -4.45 9.36 13.17
C ALA A 184 -3.76 10.41 14.06
N LYS A 185 -4.46 10.89 15.10
CA LYS A 185 -3.89 11.81 16.08
C LYS A 185 -2.77 11.16 16.90
N ALA A 186 -2.93 9.91 17.30
CA ALA A 186 -1.94 9.18 18.09
C ALA A 186 -0.67 8.87 17.29
N THR A 187 -0.81 8.45 16.02
CA THR A 187 0.34 8.16 15.15
C THR A 187 1.07 9.40 14.66
N ALA A 188 0.44 10.58 14.71
CA ALA A 188 0.99 11.86 14.24
C ALA A 188 1.55 11.80 12.80
N ILE A 189 0.96 10.96 11.95
CA ILE A 189 1.34 10.81 10.55
C ILE A 189 0.81 12.00 9.76
N ASP A 190 1.67 12.60 8.92
CA ASP A 190 1.37 13.73 8.05
C ASP A 190 1.53 13.31 6.58
N LEU A 191 0.39 13.17 5.89
CA LEU A 191 0.31 12.85 4.46
C LEU A 191 -0.27 14.01 3.65
N ARG A 192 -0.15 15.25 4.10
CA ARG A 192 -0.66 16.42 3.38
C ARG A 192 -0.07 16.51 1.98
N GLY A 193 -0.96 16.59 1.00
CA GLY A 193 -0.59 16.63 -0.42
C GLY A 193 -0.09 15.30 -0.99
N VAL A 194 -0.24 14.20 -0.25
CA VAL A 194 0.07 12.85 -0.73
C VAL A 194 -1.23 12.10 -1.05
N PRO A 195 -1.54 11.82 -2.32
CA PRO A 195 -2.63 10.92 -2.67
C PRO A 195 -2.32 9.51 -2.20
N VAL A 196 -3.34 8.85 -1.61
CA VAL A 196 -3.25 7.48 -1.11
C VAL A 196 -4.18 6.58 -1.92
N TYR A 197 -3.63 5.55 -2.54
CA TYR A 197 -4.35 4.57 -3.34
C TYR A 197 -4.41 3.24 -2.61
N LEU A 198 -5.61 2.71 -2.39
CA LEU A 198 -5.86 1.48 -1.63
C LEU A 198 -6.21 0.34 -2.59
N GLY A 199 -5.37 -0.69 -2.65
CA GLY A 199 -5.59 -1.91 -3.42
C GLY A 199 -5.95 -3.07 -2.50
N LEU A 200 -7.21 -3.51 -2.53
CA LEU A 200 -7.68 -4.60 -1.69
C LEU A 200 -7.17 -5.95 -2.22
N LEU A 201 -6.36 -6.64 -1.43
CA LEU A 201 -5.96 -8.02 -1.67
C LEU A 201 -6.95 -8.99 -1.03
N ARG A 202 -7.21 -10.12 -1.69
CA ARG A 202 -8.06 -11.16 -1.12
C ARG A 202 -7.30 -11.96 -0.07
N SER A 203 -7.94 -12.15 1.09
CA SER A 203 -7.41 -12.98 2.16
C SER A 203 -8.47 -13.91 2.74
N LYS A 204 -8.02 -14.92 3.46
CA LYS A 204 -8.90 -15.84 4.19
C LYS A 204 -9.69 -15.08 5.26
N GLY A 205 -9.03 -14.17 5.98
CA GLY A 205 -9.64 -13.34 7.02
C GLY A 205 -10.76 -12.45 6.48
N TYR A 206 -10.51 -11.79 5.36
CA TYR A 206 -11.49 -10.93 4.70
C TYR A 206 -12.73 -11.71 4.21
N LYS A 207 -12.55 -12.91 3.66
CA LYS A 207 -13.67 -13.75 3.18
C LYS A 207 -14.60 -14.19 4.30
N GLY A 208 -14.07 -14.57 5.45
CA GLY A 208 -14.85 -15.02 6.61
C GLY A 208 -15.53 -13.89 7.39
N MET A 209 -15.19 -12.63 7.10
CA MET A 209 -15.65 -11.50 7.85
C MET A 209 -17.09 -11.10 7.52
N ARG A 210 -17.88 -10.73 8.54
CA ARG A 210 -19.24 -10.19 8.37
C ARG A 210 -19.20 -8.85 7.61
N ARG A 211 -20.22 -8.60 6.81
CA ARG A 211 -20.31 -7.40 5.96
C ARG A 211 -20.14 -6.09 6.74
N ASN A 212 -20.85 -5.95 7.86
CA ASN A 212 -20.77 -4.73 8.68
C ASN A 212 -19.35 -4.45 9.19
N ARG A 213 -18.58 -5.48 9.54
CA ARG A 213 -17.19 -5.32 9.97
C ARG A 213 -16.29 -4.92 8.79
N ARG A 214 -16.46 -5.50 7.62
CA ARG A 214 -15.72 -5.09 6.42
C ARG A 214 -15.97 -3.62 6.09
N GLU A 215 -17.23 -3.20 6.17
CA GLU A 215 -17.60 -1.80 5.96
C GLU A 215 -17.05 -0.86 7.03
N ALA A 216 -16.94 -1.33 8.27
CA ALA A 216 -16.34 -0.55 9.37
C ALA A 216 -14.81 -0.42 9.19
N ILE A 217 -14.11 -1.49 8.79
CA ILE A 217 -12.68 -1.44 8.47
C ILE A 217 -12.41 -0.50 7.29
N GLN A 218 -13.22 -0.58 6.23
CA GLN A 218 -13.12 0.34 5.10
C GLN A 218 -13.32 1.79 5.55
N GLN A 219 -14.33 2.06 6.38
CA GLN A 219 -14.58 3.40 6.93
C GLN A 219 -13.41 3.89 7.78
N PHE A 220 -12.81 3.00 8.60
CA PHE A 220 -11.62 3.32 9.38
C PHE A 220 -10.50 3.84 8.49
N TRP A 221 -10.11 3.11 7.46
CA TRP A 221 -8.99 3.50 6.61
C TRP A 221 -9.26 4.78 5.81
N ILE A 222 -10.47 4.96 5.28
CA ILE A 222 -10.87 6.20 4.60
C ILE A 222 -10.70 7.40 5.54
N GLU A 223 -11.24 7.30 6.75
CA GLU A 223 -11.17 8.39 7.73
C GLU A 223 -9.76 8.61 8.27
N TYR A 224 -9.01 7.54 8.51
CA TYR A 224 -7.62 7.60 8.96
C TYR A 224 -6.76 8.40 7.98
N PHE A 225 -6.76 8.04 6.71
CA PHE A 225 -5.96 8.75 5.70
C PHE A 225 -6.45 10.18 5.48
N SER A 226 -7.76 10.42 5.49
CA SER A 226 -8.32 11.77 5.45
C SER A 226 -7.84 12.61 6.64
N SER A 227 -7.83 12.04 7.85
CA SER A 227 -7.34 12.70 9.07
C SER A 227 -5.83 12.94 9.07
N CYS A 228 -5.07 12.11 8.36
CA CYS A 228 -3.64 12.33 8.10
C CYS A 228 -3.39 13.41 7.02
N GLY A 229 -4.42 13.98 6.42
CA GLY A 229 -4.34 15.04 5.41
C GLY A 229 -4.06 14.55 4.00
N SER A 230 -4.27 13.25 3.71
CA SER A 230 -4.11 12.74 2.36
C SER A 230 -5.09 13.41 1.39
N THR A 231 -4.66 13.61 0.13
CA THR A 231 -5.52 14.10 -0.95
C THR A 231 -6.04 12.90 -1.74
N ASN A 232 -7.37 12.81 -1.86
CA ASN A 232 -8.04 11.84 -2.73
C ASN A 232 -8.21 12.41 -4.13
#